data_5881a916fa2434fdeb661115641aad2a
#
_entry.id   5881a916fa2434fdeb661115641aad2a
#
_cell.length_a   1.000
_cell.length_b   1.000
_cell.length_c   1.000
_cell.angle_alpha   90.00
_cell.angle_beta   90.00
_cell.angle_gamma   90.00
#
_symmetry.space_group_name_H-M   'P 1'
#
loop_
_entity.id
_entity.type
_entity.pdbx_description
1 polymer ?
#
loop_
_entity_poly.entity_id
_entity_poly.type
_entity_poly.pdbx_seq_one_letter_code
_entity_poly.pdbx_strand_id
1 'polypeptide(L)'
;MHQDDGSGHGCTHVDGHALRPEVTEADERLFAAITATRLDEAARKRIVTPAVVQPDQEAVLAVHWHPEFVPMELIRSRIEATYPAMQTALIIPTQHNELMEYGPYTGVEVDCYSRGFNQKVQILLHFRTERLADAGVLKSMLAHTLAYRSTQLFAYLSAVTGEDDAIMSAAARETGTEEEIVSLARLLCRKLSTLLEKHGGELPQDAFKNKLVRNFVDGFRPLLGDRLVNRAQVFLKAVKQIVKAQFPLTYFYRTTEFIEEARALGCGVVIPHPEQFWPILLAEYDVDGYEVWNPQSQRYTEFLINVLHEKNRRKSAGERRMLVFMGDDTHMGEKTLPTAGGNSSKLRREIGLQPAWDDLSIGKKLIVADMDRVRVIEEYAARLDG
;
A
#
# COMPACT_ATOMS: atom_id res chain seq x y z
N MET A 1 23.01 46.01 -39.21
CA MET A 1 23.23 45.69 -37.82
C MET A 1 21.85 45.31 -37.20
N HIS A 2 21.44 44.07 -37.41
CA HIS A 2 20.22 43.53 -36.83
C HIS A 2 20.66 42.47 -35.81
N GLN A 3 20.33 42.70 -34.57
CA GLN A 3 20.47 41.72 -33.52
C GLN A 3 19.27 40.74 -33.63
N ASP A 4 19.59 39.49 -33.83
CA ASP A 4 18.66 38.37 -33.75
C ASP A 4 18.53 38.01 -32.26
N ASP A 5 17.37 38.28 -31.66
CA ASP A 5 17.00 37.82 -30.32
C ASP A 5 16.59 36.34 -30.42
N GLY A 6 17.56 35.47 -30.20
CA GLY A 6 17.34 34.01 -30.15
C GLY A 6 16.73 33.58 -28.82
N SER A 7 15.43 33.70 -28.64
CA SER A 7 14.68 32.95 -27.61
C SER A 7 14.37 31.53 -28.12
N GLY A 8 15.39 30.67 -28.08
CA GLY A 8 15.23 29.26 -28.37
C GLY A 8 14.47 28.58 -27.24
N HIS A 9 13.18 28.40 -27.41
CA HIS A 9 12.37 27.48 -26.57
C HIS A 9 12.86 26.06 -26.85
N GLY A 10 13.68 25.51 -25.95
CA GLY A 10 14.29 24.19 -26.10
C GLY A 10 13.24 23.07 -26.05
N CYS A 11 12.81 22.60 -27.21
CA CYS A 11 12.07 21.32 -27.29
C CYS A 11 13.03 20.16 -27.01
N THR A 12 12.68 19.28 -26.08
CA THR A 12 13.39 18.02 -25.88
C THR A 12 12.88 17.03 -26.93
N HIS A 13 13.76 16.63 -27.86
CA HIS A 13 13.46 15.61 -28.86
C HIS A 13 13.85 14.23 -28.33
N VAL A 14 12.92 13.30 -28.26
CA VAL A 14 13.15 11.92 -27.85
C VAL A 14 12.55 11.00 -28.91
N ASP A 15 13.38 10.20 -29.60
CA ASP A 15 12.97 9.31 -30.69
C ASP A 15 12.03 9.98 -31.74
N GLY A 16 12.30 11.25 -32.08
CA GLY A 16 11.49 12.02 -33.06
C GLY A 16 10.22 12.68 -32.46
N HIS A 17 9.94 12.54 -31.19
CA HIS A 17 8.83 13.21 -30.53
C HIS A 17 9.31 14.52 -29.86
N ALA A 18 8.70 15.65 -30.23
CA ALA A 18 8.97 16.95 -29.61
C ALA A 18 8.01 17.17 -28.43
N LEU A 19 8.51 17.06 -27.21
CA LEU A 19 7.76 17.43 -26.01
C LEU A 19 8.06 18.89 -25.64
N ARG A 20 7.01 19.68 -25.42
CA ARG A 20 7.14 21.05 -24.93
C ARG A 20 7.51 21.02 -23.44
N PRO A 21 8.42 21.91 -22.99
CA PRO A 21 8.76 22.03 -21.57
C PRO A 21 7.59 22.49 -20.70
N GLU A 22 6.73 23.35 -21.24
CA GLU A 22 5.59 23.91 -20.54
C GLU A 22 4.49 22.87 -20.31
N VAL A 23 3.73 23.06 -19.24
CA VAL A 23 2.50 22.28 -18.98
C VAL A 23 1.46 22.63 -20.05
N THR A 24 0.89 21.64 -20.67
CA THR A 24 -0.15 21.76 -21.68
C THR A 24 -1.53 21.38 -21.11
N GLU A 25 -2.62 21.74 -21.80
CA GLU A 25 -3.97 21.28 -21.42
C GLU A 25 -4.10 19.76 -21.40
N ALA A 26 -3.33 19.04 -22.23
CA ALA A 26 -3.32 17.58 -22.22
C ALA A 26 -2.67 17.05 -20.94
N ASP A 27 -1.61 17.68 -20.46
CA ASP A 27 -0.96 17.35 -19.18
C ASP A 27 -1.92 17.60 -18.00
N GLU A 28 -2.66 18.71 -18.02
CA GLU A 28 -3.68 19.01 -17.00
C GLU A 28 -4.82 18.00 -16.99
N ARG A 29 -5.32 17.63 -18.16
CA ARG A 29 -6.36 16.58 -18.27
C ARG A 29 -5.85 15.22 -17.76
N LEU A 30 -4.61 14.85 -18.11
CA LEU A 30 -3.99 13.63 -17.60
C LEU A 30 -3.85 13.68 -16.08
N PHE A 31 -3.32 14.78 -15.54
CA PHE A 31 -3.15 14.96 -14.11
C PHE A 31 -4.49 14.87 -13.37
N ALA A 32 -5.51 15.58 -13.84
CA ALA A 32 -6.86 15.50 -13.28
C ALA A 32 -7.43 14.07 -13.31
N ALA A 33 -7.19 13.32 -14.40
CA ALA A 33 -7.67 11.94 -14.53
C ALA A 33 -6.98 10.97 -13.55
N ILE A 34 -5.67 11.10 -13.34
CA ILE A 34 -4.91 10.19 -12.45
C ILE A 34 -5.02 10.54 -10.97
N THR A 35 -5.47 11.75 -10.65
CA THR A 35 -5.72 12.22 -9.27
C THR A 35 -7.21 12.21 -8.91
N ALA A 36 -8.09 11.92 -9.87
CA ALA A 36 -9.52 11.87 -9.63
C ALA A 36 -9.89 10.77 -8.64
N THR A 37 -10.60 11.15 -7.59
CA THR A 37 -11.24 10.22 -6.64
C THR A 37 -12.74 10.09 -6.87
N ARG A 38 -13.28 10.90 -7.79
CA ARG A 38 -14.71 10.86 -8.14
C ARG A 38 -15.02 9.61 -8.96
N LEU A 39 -15.96 8.80 -8.47
CA LEU A 39 -16.39 7.58 -9.12
C LEU A 39 -17.55 7.87 -10.08
N ASP A 40 -17.36 7.55 -11.35
CA ASP A 40 -18.45 7.49 -12.33
C ASP A 40 -19.29 6.22 -12.14
N GLU A 41 -20.42 6.12 -12.84
CA GLU A 41 -21.33 4.99 -12.75
C GLU A 41 -20.65 3.65 -13.15
N ALA A 42 -19.80 3.70 -14.17
CA ALA A 42 -19.06 2.53 -14.62
C ALA A 42 -18.04 2.03 -13.57
N ALA A 43 -17.34 2.94 -12.89
CA ALA A 43 -16.46 2.62 -11.77
C ALA A 43 -17.25 2.07 -10.58
N ARG A 44 -18.37 2.68 -10.23
CA ARG A 44 -19.27 2.18 -9.16
C ARG A 44 -19.73 0.76 -9.46
N LYS A 45 -20.16 0.48 -10.69
CA LYS A 45 -20.57 -0.86 -11.12
C LYS A 45 -19.40 -1.86 -11.03
N ARG A 46 -18.19 -1.49 -11.45
CA ARG A 46 -17.00 -2.36 -11.30
C ARG A 46 -16.68 -2.64 -9.83
N ILE A 47 -16.80 -1.63 -8.96
CA ILE A 47 -16.55 -1.80 -7.53
C ILE A 47 -17.51 -2.81 -6.91
N VAL A 48 -18.81 -2.72 -7.16
CA VAL A 48 -19.80 -3.62 -6.54
C VAL A 48 -19.86 -5.01 -7.18
N THR A 49 -19.20 -5.21 -8.32
CA THR A 49 -19.19 -6.50 -9.02
C THR A 49 -17.91 -7.27 -8.70
N PRO A 50 -17.96 -8.34 -7.90
CA PRO A 50 -16.77 -9.12 -7.57
C PRO A 50 -16.25 -9.88 -8.80
N ALA A 51 -14.92 -10.08 -8.84
CA ALA A 51 -14.29 -10.90 -9.87
C ALA A 51 -14.42 -12.40 -9.56
N VAL A 52 -14.64 -12.74 -8.29
CA VAL A 52 -14.83 -14.11 -7.80
C VAL A 52 -15.94 -14.11 -6.76
N VAL A 53 -16.87 -15.07 -6.86
CA VAL A 53 -17.94 -15.29 -5.87
C VAL A 53 -17.65 -16.59 -5.13
N GLN A 54 -17.85 -16.59 -3.83
CA GLN A 54 -17.69 -17.74 -2.93
C GLN A 54 -19.06 -18.08 -2.31
N PRO A 55 -19.90 -18.82 -3.04
CA PRO A 55 -21.31 -18.98 -2.67
C PRO A 55 -21.53 -19.77 -1.38
N ASP A 56 -20.57 -20.66 -1.04
CA ASP A 56 -20.67 -21.59 0.09
C ASP A 56 -19.80 -21.17 1.29
N GLN A 57 -19.07 -20.04 1.20
CA GLN A 57 -18.22 -19.60 2.30
C GLN A 57 -19.03 -18.84 3.35
N GLU A 58 -19.22 -19.48 4.52
CA GLU A 58 -19.99 -18.92 5.65
C GLU A 58 -19.14 -18.05 6.60
N ALA A 59 -17.84 -18.31 6.71
CA ALA A 59 -16.93 -17.58 7.59
C ALA A 59 -15.96 -16.70 6.80
N VAL A 60 -15.88 -15.40 7.12
CA VAL A 60 -15.03 -14.43 6.43
C VAL A 60 -14.12 -13.71 7.44
N LEU A 61 -12.80 -13.92 7.28
CA LEU A 61 -11.77 -13.19 8.02
C LEU A 61 -11.06 -12.24 7.06
N ALA A 62 -11.13 -10.94 7.28
CA ALA A 62 -10.50 -9.93 6.43
C ALA A 62 -9.95 -8.79 7.30
N VAL A 63 -8.70 -8.89 7.71
CA VAL A 63 -8.07 -7.94 8.63
C VAL A 63 -6.86 -7.23 8.02
N HIS A 64 -6.67 -7.35 6.69
CA HIS A 64 -5.63 -6.65 5.94
C HIS A 64 -6.12 -6.33 4.53
N TRP A 65 -6.76 -5.18 4.36
CA TRP A 65 -7.22 -4.66 3.07
C TRP A 65 -7.37 -3.13 3.13
N HIS A 66 -7.28 -2.47 1.98
CA HIS A 66 -7.20 -1.01 1.87
C HIS A 66 -8.40 -0.43 1.12
N PRO A 67 -9.29 0.30 1.82
CA PRO A 67 -10.41 1.01 1.19
C PRO A 67 -9.97 2.03 0.15
N GLU A 68 -8.85 2.68 0.39
CA GLU A 68 -8.37 3.85 -0.35
C GLU A 68 -9.48 4.92 -0.38
N PHE A 69 -9.82 5.47 -1.55
CA PHE A 69 -10.87 6.48 -1.71
C PHE A 69 -12.26 5.90 -2.02
N VAL A 70 -12.43 4.58 -1.95
CA VAL A 70 -13.68 3.91 -2.29
C VAL A 70 -14.67 4.00 -1.12
N PRO A 71 -15.91 4.49 -1.32
CA PRO A 71 -16.91 4.55 -0.27
C PRO A 71 -17.26 3.19 0.33
N MET A 72 -17.40 3.14 1.65
CA MET A 72 -17.64 1.90 2.40
C MET A 72 -18.94 1.18 2.02
N GLU A 73 -19.97 1.91 1.61
CA GLU A 73 -21.23 1.32 1.15
C GLU A 73 -21.03 0.47 -0.13
N LEU A 74 -20.17 0.90 -1.05
CA LEU A 74 -19.86 0.13 -2.25
C LEU A 74 -19.01 -1.10 -1.93
N ILE A 75 -18.07 -0.95 -0.97
CA ILE A 75 -17.24 -2.06 -0.49
C ILE A 75 -18.13 -3.12 0.19
N ARG A 76 -19.07 -2.69 1.03
CA ARG A 76 -20.03 -3.59 1.67
C ARG A 76 -20.82 -4.38 0.64
N SER A 77 -21.39 -3.71 -0.35
CA SER A 77 -22.14 -4.38 -1.44
C SER A 77 -21.28 -5.39 -2.19
N ARG A 78 -19.97 -5.11 -2.40
CA ARG A 78 -19.06 -6.07 -3.01
C ARG A 78 -18.82 -7.29 -2.11
N ILE A 79 -18.60 -7.09 -0.80
CA ILE A 79 -18.38 -8.19 0.16
C ILE A 79 -19.61 -9.10 0.20
N GLU A 80 -20.81 -8.53 0.30
CA GLU A 80 -22.08 -9.27 0.28
C GLU A 80 -22.27 -10.06 -1.03
N ALA A 81 -21.92 -9.46 -2.16
CA ALA A 81 -21.97 -10.14 -3.45
C ALA A 81 -20.88 -11.24 -3.60
N THR A 82 -19.75 -11.10 -2.92
CA THR A 82 -18.67 -12.10 -2.91
C THR A 82 -19.07 -13.32 -2.06
N TYR A 83 -19.70 -13.09 -0.91
CA TYR A 83 -20.02 -14.11 0.11
C TYR A 83 -21.51 -14.12 0.47
N PRO A 84 -22.38 -14.60 -0.43
CA PRO A 84 -23.84 -14.57 -0.19
C PRO A 84 -24.30 -15.46 0.97
N ALA A 85 -23.51 -16.46 1.37
CA ALA A 85 -23.81 -17.34 2.51
C ALA A 85 -23.13 -16.91 3.83
N MET A 86 -22.49 -15.72 3.87
CA MET A 86 -21.74 -15.27 5.04
C MET A 86 -22.61 -15.18 6.30
N GLN A 87 -22.23 -15.91 7.35
CA GLN A 87 -22.87 -15.93 8.67
C GLN A 87 -21.97 -15.37 9.76
N THR A 88 -20.68 -15.64 9.69
CA THR A 88 -19.68 -15.21 10.67
C THR A 88 -18.62 -14.39 9.96
N ALA A 89 -18.35 -13.18 10.45
CA ALA A 89 -17.36 -12.31 9.82
C ALA A 89 -16.58 -11.47 10.83
N LEU A 90 -15.29 -11.34 10.58
CA LEU A 90 -14.43 -10.33 11.19
C LEU A 90 -13.74 -9.56 10.06
N ILE A 91 -14.25 -8.36 9.77
CA ILE A 91 -13.82 -7.54 8.64
C ILE A 91 -13.35 -6.20 9.18
N ILE A 92 -12.05 -5.91 9.07
CA ILE A 92 -11.40 -4.72 9.59
C ILE A 92 -10.51 -4.11 8.50
N PRO A 93 -10.76 -2.88 8.05
CA PRO A 93 -9.92 -2.20 7.07
C PRO A 93 -8.58 -1.76 7.68
N THR A 94 -7.54 -1.65 6.86
CA THR A 94 -6.20 -1.27 7.34
C THR A 94 -5.50 -0.31 6.38
N GLN A 95 -6.11 0.84 6.13
CA GLN A 95 -5.48 1.89 5.31
C GLN A 95 -4.13 2.30 5.90
N HIS A 96 -3.17 2.61 5.04
CA HIS A 96 -1.83 2.98 5.48
C HIS A 96 -1.80 4.29 6.27
N ASN A 97 -1.42 4.21 7.54
CA ASN A 97 -1.27 5.31 8.50
C ASN A 97 -2.55 6.16 8.69
N GLU A 98 -3.71 5.63 8.32
CA GLU A 98 -5.01 6.28 8.44
C GLU A 98 -6.03 5.30 9.01
N LEU A 99 -6.71 5.72 10.08
CA LEU A 99 -7.76 4.94 10.73
C LEU A 99 -8.99 4.86 9.82
N MET A 100 -9.41 3.64 9.51
CA MET A 100 -10.60 3.38 8.69
C MET A 100 -11.57 2.48 9.44
N GLU A 101 -12.84 2.85 9.38
CA GLU A 101 -13.92 2.17 10.10
C GLU A 101 -14.75 1.27 9.19
N TYR A 102 -15.09 0.08 9.67
CA TYR A 102 -16.06 -0.83 9.08
C TYR A 102 -16.86 -1.55 10.17
N GLY A 103 -18.16 -1.26 10.25
CA GLY A 103 -19.02 -1.78 11.31
C GLY A 103 -18.52 -1.35 12.70
N PRO A 104 -18.37 -2.27 13.67
CA PRO A 104 -17.92 -1.93 15.02
C PRO A 104 -16.40 -1.83 15.17
N TYR A 105 -15.66 -2.00 14.09
CA TYR A 105 -14.19 -2.05 14.11
C TYR A 105 -13.55 -0.95 13.31
N THR A 106 -12.40 -0.51 13.77
CA THR A 106 -11.50 0.41 13.08
C THR A 106 -10.11 -0.20 13.01
N GLY A 107 -9.43 -0.05 11.87
CA GLY A 107 -8.07 -0.53 11.74
C GLY A 107 -7.17 0.42 10.97
N VAL A 108 -5.88 0.14 11.02
CA VAL A 108 -4.83 0.88 10.34
C VAL A 108 -3.61 -0.02 10.09
N GLU A 109 -2.98 0.11 8.92
CA GLU A 109 -1.63 -0.40 8.69
C GLU A 109 -0.62 0.72 8.95
N VAL A 110 0.25 0.52 9.93
CA VAL A 110 1.18 1.54 10.41
C VAL A 110 2.59 1.28 9.90
N ASP A 111 3.19 2.29 9.26
CA ASP A 111 4.62 2.33 8.99
C ASP A 111 5.38 2.73 10.25
N CYS A 112 6.26 1.89 10.76
CA CYS A 112 7.05 2.14 11.96
C CYS A 112 8.51 1.67 11.81
N TYR A 113 9.33 1.96 12.83
CA TYR A 113 10.76 1.68 12.82
C TYR A 113 11.13 0.63 13.86
N SER A 114 11.72 -0.47 13.42
CA SER A 114 12.31 -1.43 14.34
C SER A 114 13.78 -1.13 14.60
N ARG A 115 14.08 -0.65 15.82
CA ARG A 115 15.43 -0.34 16.25
C ARG A 115 16.32 -1.59 16.31
N GLY A 116 15.76 -2.74 16.69
CA GLY A 116 16.51 -3.97 16.93
C GLY A 116 17.25 -4.51 15.70
N PHE A 117 16.72 -4.23 14.50
CA PHE A 117 17.33 -4.62 13.22
C PHE A 117 17.36 -3.49 12.19
N ASN A 118 17.23 -2.25 12.65
CA ASN A 118 17.43 -1.02 11.86
C ASN A 118 16.65 -1.01 10.54
N GLN A 119 15.36 -1.30 10.58
CA GLN A 119 14.52 -1.41 9.39
C GLN A 119 13.14 -0.78 9.60
N LYS A 120 12.60 -0.16 8.54
CA LYS A 120 11.18 0.19 8.48
C LYS A 120 10.36 -1.09 8.37
N VAL A 121 9.36 -1.22 9.21
CA VAL A 121 8.43 -2.36 9.26
C VAL A 121 6.99 -1.85 9.25
N GLN A 122 6.05 -2.77 9.09
CA GLN A 122 4.62 -2.48 9.15
C GLN A 122 3.96 -3.35 10.21
N ILE A 123 2.96 -2.79 10.87
CA ILE A 123 2.07 -3.50 11.81
C ILE A 123 0.62 -3.13 11.50
N LEU A 124 -0.28 -4.08 11.69
CA LEU A 124 -1.72 -3.82 11.67
C LEU A 124 -2.20 -3.60 13.09
N LEU A 125 -2.96 -2.53 13.29
CA LEU A 125 -3.62 -2.20 14.54
C LEU A 125 -5.13 -2.27 14.33
N HIS A 126 -5.83 -3.04 15.18
CA HIS A 126 -7.26 -3.27 15.09
C HIS A 126 -7.95 -2.92 16.40
N PHE A 127 -8.99 -2.10 16.33
CA PHE A 127 -9.69 -1.55 17.47
C PHE A 127 -11.19 -1.81 17.42
N ARG A 128 -11.83 -1.92 18.55
CA ARG A 128 -13.23 -1.52 18.64
C ARG A 128 -13.31 -0.01 18.47
N THR A 129 -14.16 0.44 17.57
CA THR A 129 -14.25 1.87 17.18
C THR A 129 -14.48 2.78 18.39
N GLU A 130 -15.27 2.34 19.35
CA GLU A 130 -15.58 3.08 20.58
C GLU A 130 -14.35 3.41 21.43
N ARG A 131 -13.29 2.59 21.38
CA ARG A 131 -12.04 2.79 22.15
C ARG A 131 -11.17 3.92 21.61
N LEU A 132 -11.47 4.41 20.41
CA LEU A 132 -10.73 5.49 19.76
C LEU A 132 -11.20 6.90 20.16
N ALA A 133 -12.19 7.03 21.03
CA ALA A 133 -12.67 8.34 21.51
C ALA A 133 -11.52 9.17 22.11
N ASP A 134 -10.69 8.55 22.95
CA ASP A 134 -9.59 9.20 23.68
C ASP A 134 -8.21 8.93 23.05
N ALA A 135 -8.13 8.42 21.82
CA ALA A 135 -6.89 8.04 21.14
C ALA A 135 -6.11 9.25 20.56
N GLY A 136 -6.01 10.36 21.28
CA GLY A 136 -5.36 11.59 20.79
C GLY A 136 -3.89 11.40 20.44
N VAL A 137 -3.13 10.67 21.26
CA VAL A 137 -1.71 10.38 21.03
C VAL A 137 -1.54 9.52 19.76
N LEU A 138 -2.26 8.40 19.66
CA LEU A 138 -2.22 7.53 18.49
C LEU A 138 -2.55 8.30 17.20
N LYS A 139 -3.61 9.11 17.22
CA LYS A 139 -4.01 9.93 16.06
C LYS A 139 -2.92 10.90 15.65
N SER A 140 -2.22 11.52 16.63
CA SER A 140 -1.09 12.41 16.36
C SER A 140 0.11 11.66 15.76
N MET A 141 0.45 10.49 16.28
CA MET A 141 1.52 9.63 15.75
C MET A 141 1.21 9.20 14.30
N LEU A 142 -0.03 8.81 14.01
CA LEU A 142 -0.47 8.43 12.67
C LEU A 142 -0.42 9.61 11.70
N ALA A 143 -0.88 10.78 12.09
CA ALA A 143 -0.83 11.98 11.26
C ALA A 143 0.61 12.37 10.89
N HIS A 144 1.55 12.29 11.86
CA HIS A 144 2.98 12.47 11.59
C HIS A 144 3.50 11.43 10.58
N THR A 145 3.16 10.16 10.80
CA THR A 145 3.62 9.07 9.92
C THR A 145 3.00 9.17 8.51
N LEU A 146 1.74 9.58 8.40
CA LEU A 146 1.07 9.78 7.12
C LEU A 146 1.78 10.84 6.25
N ALA A 147 2.29 11.92 6.86
CA ALA A 147 3.02 12.98 6.19
C ALA A 147 4.31 12.49 5.50
N TYR A 148 4.88 11.34 5.91
CA TYR A 148 6.00 10.70 5.24
C TYR A 148 5.80 10.48 3.74
N ARG A 149 4.59 10.13 3.31
CA ARG A 149 4.31 9.82 1.90
C ARG A 149 4.46 11.03 1.00
N SER A 150 3.93 12.17 1.41
CA SER A 150 4.09 13.44 0.67
C SER A 150 5.53 13.92 0.74
N THR A 151 6.17 13.89 1.91
CA THR A 151 7.59 14.23 2.07
C THR A 151 8.48 13.40 1.14
N GLN A 152 8.22 12.09 1.04
CA GLN A 152 8.98 11.21 0.14
C GLN A 152 8.71 11.50 -1.34
N LEU A 153 7.47 11.82 -1.73
CA LEU A 153 7.13 12.22 -3.08
C LEU A 153 7.88 13.50 -3.49
N PHE A 154 7.85 14.52 -2.63
CA PHE A 154 8.54 15.77 -2.92
C PHE A 154 10.07 15.61 -2.92
N ALA A 155 10.64 14.83 -2.00
CA ALA A 155 12.07 14.48 -2.05
C ALA A 155 12.44 13.74 -3.34
N TYR A 156 11.59 12.83 -3.81
CA TYR A 156 11.78 12.13 -5.07
C TYR A 156 11.70 13.07 -6.28
N LEU A 157 10.71 13.94 -6.35
CA LEU A 157 10.60 14.94 -7.43
C LEU A 157 11.80 15.91 -7.40
N SER A 158 12.19 16.39 -6.24
CA SER A 158 13.36 17.25 -6.06
C SER A 158 14.66 16.57 -6.53
N ALA A 159 14.86 15.28 -6.23
CA ALA A 159 16.03 14.54 -6.71
C ALA A 159 16.07 14.39 -8.24
N VAL A 160 14.92 14.40 -8.92
CA VAL A 160 14.85 14.32 -10.39
C VAL A 160 14.97 15.69 -11.04
N THR A 161 14.39 16.74 -10.44
CA THR A 161 14.25 18.07 -11.06
C THR A 161 15.30 19.07 -10.59
N GLY A 162 15.99 18.79 -9.48
CA GLY A 162 16.98 19.66 -8.89
C GLY A 162 18.30 19.75 -9.69
N GLU A 163 19.23 20.55 -9.17
CA GLU A 163 20.54 20.79 -9.77
C GLU A 163 21.59 19.74 -9.38
N ASP A 164 21.38 19.02 -8.27
CA ASP A 164 22.28 17.96 -7.83
C ASP A 164 22.01 16.67 -8.61
N ASP A 165 22.89 16.35 -9.53
CA ASP A 165 22.80 15.19 -10.40
C ASP A 165 23.36 13.89 -9.77
N ALA A 166 23.82 13.88 -8.53
CA ALA A 166 24.46 12.71 -7.92
C ALA A 166 23.55 11.49 -7.90
N ILE A 167 22.28 11.66 -7.48
CA ILE A 167 21.28 10.58 -7.45
C ILE A 167 20.90 10.15 -8.86
N MET A 168 20.70 11.11 -9.77
CA MET A 168 20.35 10.84 -11.17
C MET A 168 21.47 10.06 -11.87
N SER A 169 22.72 10.49 -11.70
CA SER A 169 23.90 9.81 -12.26
C SER A 169 24.09 8.41 -11.70
N ALA A 170 23.85 8.19 -10.40
CA ALA A 170 23.91 6.88 -9.78
C ALA A 170 22.82 5.94 -10.36
N ALA A 171 21.59 6.41 -10.46
CA ALA A 171 20.48 5.64 -11.03
C ALA A 171 20.70 5.32 -12.51
N ALA A 172 21.23 6.28 -13.31
CA ALA A 172 21.55 6.07 -14.71
C ALA A 172 22.61 4.99 -14.92
N ARG A 173 23.66 4.99 -14.09
CA ARG A 173 24.69 3.92 -14.12
C ARG A 173 24.10 2.56 -13.73
N GLU A 174 23.28 2.50 -12.68
CA GLU A 174 22.66 1.25 -12.22
C GLU A 174 21.77 0.61 -13.29
N THR A 175 21.04 1.45 -14.05
CA THR A 175 20.04 1.00 -15.01
C THR A 175 20.53 0.98 -16.45
N GLY A 176 21.76 1.45 -16.73
CA GLY A 176 22.27 1.63 -18.09
C GLY A 176 21.43 2.61 -18.91
N THR A 177 20.96 3.69 -18.29
CA THR A 177 20.03 4.64 -18.92
C THR A 177 20.81 5.75 -19.65
N GLU A 178 20.45 5.98 -20.93
CA GLU A 178 21.04 7.04 -21.74
C GLU A 178 20.51 8.42 -21.33
N GLU A 179 21.29 9.47 -21.63
CA GLU A 179 21.00 10.87 -21.30
C GLU A 179 19.64 11.34 -21.86
N GLU A 180 19.23 10.83 -23.00
CA GLU A 180 17.94 11.14 -23.60
C GLU A 180 16.76 10.74 -22.71
N ILE A 181 16.82 9.54 -22.11
CA ILE A 181 15.79 9.05 -21.15
C ILE A 181 15.85 9.80 -19.82
N VAL A 182 17.06 10.17 -19.37
CA VAL A 182 17.26 11.00 -18.17
C VAL A 182 16.60 12.37 -18.38
N SER A 183 16.84 13.01 -19.51
CA SER A 183 16.25 14.30 -19.89
C SER A 183 14.73 14.21 -20.01
N LEU A 184 14.20 13.13 -20.61
CA LEU A 184 12.76 12.86 -20.68
C LEU A 184 12.14 12.73 -19.28
N ALA A 185 12.74 11.92 -18.41
CA ALA A 185 12.26 11.72 -17.05
C ALA A 185 12.24 13.04 -16.26
N ARG A 186 13.30 13.84 -16.38
CA ARG A 186 13.41 15.18 -15.76
C ARG A 186 12.31 16.11 -16.27
N LEU A 187 12.06 16.14 -17.58
CA LEU A 187 11.00 16.97 -18.17
C LEU A 187 9.62 16.57 -17.64
N LEU A 188 9.28 15.30 -17.63
CA LEU A 188 7.99 14.81 -17.14
C LEU A 188 7.81 15.08 -15.63
N CYS A 189 8.87 14.92 -14.83
CA CYS A 189 8.80 15.23 -13.41
C CYS A 189 8.68 16.75 -13.14
N ARG A 190 9.31 17.61 -13.94
CA ARG A 190 9.11 19.08 -13.85
C ARG A 190 7.66 19.46 -14.14
N LYS A 191 7.06 18.93 -15.20
CA LYS A 191 5.63 19.14 -15.48
C LYS A 191 4.74 18.69 -14.31
N LEU A 192 5.01 17.51 -13.75
CA LEU A 192 4.26 17.02 -12.59
C LEU A 192 4.44 17.92 -11.36
N SER A 193 5.65 18.42 -11.09
CA SER A 193 5.91 19.37 -10.00
C SER A 193 5.09 20.67 -10.18
N THR A 194 5.10 21.24 -11.38
CA THR A 194 4.30 22.45 -11.70
C THR A 194 2.79 22.19 -11.51
N LEU A 195 2.30 21.01 -11.90
CA LEU A 195 0.89 20.65 -11.70
C LEU A 195 0.53 20.47 -10.22
N LEU A 196 1.44 19.89 -9.42
CA LEU A 196 1.27 19.76 -7.97
C LEU A 196 1.31 21.14 -7.27
N GLU A 197 2.18 22.06 -7.70
CA GLU A 197 2.20 23.42 -7.19
C GLU A 197 0.89 24.17 -7.49
N LYS A 198 0.35 23.97 -8.69
CA LYS A 198 -0.88 24.67 -9.14
C LYS A 198 -2.15 24.09 -8.49
N HIS A 199 -2.26 22.77 -8.36
CA HIS A 199 -3.50 22.09 -7.98
C HIS A 199 -3.41 21.32 -6.67
N GLY A 200 -2.23 21.24 -6.03
CA GLY A 200 -2.00 20.39 -4.85
C GLY A 200 -2.93 20.70 -3.68
N GLY A 201 -3.31 21.96 -3.50
CA GLY A 201 -4.23 22.35 -2.41
C GLY A 201 -5.65 21.80 -2.53
N GLU A 202 -6.03 21.31 -3.71
CA GLU A 202 -7.36 20.74 -3.98
C GLU A 202 -7.37 19.20 -3.93
N LEU A 203 -6.17 18.59 -3.82
CA LEU A 203 -6.03 17.14 -3.86
C LEU A 203 -6.20 16.50 -2.48
N PRO A 204 -6.82 15.31 -2.41
CA PRO A 204 -6.83 14.54 -1.18
C PRO A 204 -5.40 14.10 -0.82
N GLN A 205 -5.11 14.02 0.49
CA GLN A 205 -3.78 13.69 0.99
C GLN A 205 -3.26 12.34 0.45
N ASP A 206 -4.13 11.37 0.22
CA ASP A 206 -3.78 10.06 -0.36
C ASP A 206 -3.29 10.15 -1.83
N ALA A 207 -3.51 11.24 -2.53
CA ALA A 207 -2.94 11.45 -3.87
C ALA A 207 -1.42 11.69 -3.83
N PHE A 208 -0.87 12.21 -2.72
CA PHE A 208 0.54 12.54 -2.55
C PHE A 208 1.37 11.29 -2.22
N LYS A 209 1.57 10.43 -3.21
CA LYS A 209 2.38 9.21 -3.09
C LYS A 209 3.23 8.97 -4.34
N ASN A 210 4.34 8.27 -4.19
CA ASN A 210 5.29 7.99 -5.29
C ASN A 210 4.63 7.32 -6.52
N LYS A 211 3.47 6.67 -6.34
CA LYS A 211 2.67 6.10 -7.44
C LYS A 211 2.21 7.17 -8.44
N LEU A 212 2.04 8.42 -7.99
CA LEU A 212 1.63 9.53 -8.85
C LEU A 212 2.64 9.77 -9.99
N VAL A 213 3.95 9.76 -9.69
CA VAL A 213 5.01 9.90 -10.70
C VAL A 213 4.88 8.80 -11.76
N ARG A 214 4.73 7.55 -11.33
CA ARG A 214 4.57 6.42 -12.24
C ARG A 214 3.33 6.58 -13.13
N ASN A 215 2.18 6.91 -12.54
CA ASN A 215 0.93 7.03 -13.26
C ASN A 215 0.98 8.19 -14.27
N PHE A 216 1.62 9.31 -13.90
CA PHE A 216 1.80 10.43 -14.82
C PHE A 216 2.67 10.06 -16.03
N VAL A 217 3.82 9.42 -15.79
CA VAL A 217 4.70 8.95 -16.86
C VAL A 217 4.01 7.89 -17.76
N ASP A 218 3.22 6.98 -17.16
CA ASP A 218 2.43 5.99 -17.89
C ASP A 218 1.40 6.64 -18.84
N GLY A 219 0.85 7.78 -18.49
CA GLY A 219 -0.09 8.51 -19.32
C GLY A 219 0.49 8.99 -20.67
N PHE A 220 1.81 9.02 -20.80
CA PHE A 220 2.48 9.37 -22.04
C PHE A 220 2.69 8.18 -23.01
N ARG A 221 2.26 6.95 -22.66
CA ARG A 221 2.39 5.77 -23.55
C ARG A 221 1.77 5.96 -24.94
N PRO A 222 0.59 6.55 -25.09
CA PRO A 222 0.01 6.78 -26.40
C PRO A 222 0.85 7.69 -27.29
N LEU A 223 1.62 8.61 -26.70
CA LEU A 223 2.47 9.57 -27.42
C LEU A 223 3.89 9.02 -27.66
N LEU A 224 4.51 8.43 -26.63
CA LEU A 224 5.93 8.06 -26.64
C LEU A 224 6.19 6.58 -26.95
N GLY A 225 5.14 5.75 -26.87
CA GLY A 225 5.24 4.30 -27.00
C GLY A 225 5.77 3.59 -25.75
N ASP A 226 5.56 2.28 -25.71
CA ASP A 226 5.88 1.45 -24.54
C ASP A 226 7.37 1.42 -24.20
N ARG A 227 8.22 1.39 -25.22
CA ARG A 227 9.68 1.27 -25.05
C ARG A 227 10.24 2.43 -24.23
N LEU A 228 9.97 3.67 -24.62
CA LEU A 228 10.48 4.86 -23.96
C LEU A 228 9.92 4.99 -22.54
N VAL A 229 8.60 4.81 -22.40
CA VAL A 229 7.94 4.89 -21.09
C VAL A 229 8.47 3.83 -20.13
N ASN A 230 8.65 2.58 -20.59
CA ASN A 230 9.20 1.53 -19.74
C ASN A 230 10.64 1.83 -19.29
N ARG A 231 11.49 2.36 -20.16
CA ARG A 231 12.85 2.77 -19.81
C ARG A 231 12.85 3.91 -18.80
N ALA A 232 12.05 4.95 -19.02
CA ALA A 232 11.87 6.03 -18.05
C ALA A 232 11.36 5.52 -16.70
N GLN A 233 10.42 4.56 -16.68
CA GLN A 233 9.91 3.94 -15.45
C GLN A 233 10.99 3.14 -14.70
N VAL A 234 11.83 2.38 -15.39
CA VAL A 234 12.95 1.63 -14.78
C VAL A 234 13.94 2.61 -14.14
N PHE A 235 14.33 3.64 -14.86
CA PHE A 235 15.22 4.69 -14.35
C PHE A 235 14.62 5.41 -13.13
N LEU A 236 13.40 5.90 -13.24
CA LEU A 236 12.71 6.58 -12.14
C LEU A 236 12.50 5.67 -10.92
N LYS A 237 12.32 4.37 -11.13
CA LYS A 237 12.26 3.40 -10.03
C LYS A 237 13.61 3.33 -9.28
N ALA A 238 14.75 3.35 -9.98
CA ALA A 238 16.06 3.36 -9.35
C ALA A 238 16.29 4.66 -8.56
N VAL A 239 15.98 5.84 -9.14
CA VAL A 239 16.02 7.11 -8.42
C VAL A 239 15.21 7.05 -7.13
N LYS A 240 13.96 6.57 -7.23
CA LYS A 240 13.09 6.41 -6.05
C LYS A 240 13.71 5.49 -4.99
N GLN A 241 14.38 4.40 -5.36
CA GLN A 241 15.01 3.50 -4.37
C GLN A 241 16.18 4.18 -3.66
N ILE A 242 17.01 4.96 -4.38
CA ILE A 242 18.10 5.72 -3.77
C ILE A 242 17.54 6.74 -2.77
N VAL A 243 16.53 7.53 -3.17
CA VAL A 243 15.88 8.51 -2.28
C VAL A 243 15.29 7.83 -1.04
N LYS A 244 14.64 6.68 -1.21
CA LYS A 244 14.11 5.90 -0.08
C LYS A 244 15.20 5.41 0.87
N ALA A 245 16.34 4.95 0.34
CA ALA A 245 17.44 4.46 1.15
C ALA A 245 18.12 5.57 1.97
N GLN A 246 18.06 6.80 1.49
CA GLN A 246 18.59 7.99 2.18
C GLN A 246 17.62 8.58 3.22
N PHE A 247 16.36 8.16 3.22
CA PHE A 247 15.37 8.69 4.15
C PHE A 247 15.66 8.20 5.58
N PRO A 248 15.74 9.11 6.57
CA PRO A 248 16.12 8.73 7.93
C PRO A 248 15.03 7.88 8.58
N LEU A 249 15.37 6.65 8.99
CA LEU A 249 14.43 5.74 9.68
C LEU A 249 13.94 6.32 11.02
N THR A 250 14.73 7.20 11.65
CA THR A 250 14.37 7.90 12.89
C THR A 250 13.20 8.89 12.72
N TYR A 251 12.76 9.14 11.50
CA TYR A 251 11.51 9.87 11.24
C TYR A 251 10.29 9.11 11.78
N PHE A 252 10.32 7.77 11.69
CA PHE A 252 9.22 6.94 12.15
C PHE A 252 9.27 6.73 13.67
N TYR A 253 8.11 6.69 14.29
CA TYR A 253 8.00 6.16 15.65
C TYR A 253 8.47 4.71 15.70
N ARG A 254 8.95 4.28 16.87
CA ARG A 254 9.37 2.89 17.06
C ARG A 254 8.16 1.96 17.05
N THR A 255 8.38 0.73 16.61
CA THR A 255 7.35 -0.32 16.65
C THR A 255 6.81 -0.52 18.06
N THR A 256 7.68 -0.47 19.08
CA THR A 256 7.27 -0.60 20.50
C THR A 256 6.39 0.55 20.96
N GLU A 257 6.68 1.79 20.55
CA GLU A 257 5.87 2.96 20.90
C GLU A 257 4.43 2.85 20.36
N PHE A 258 4.28 2.40 19.10
CA PHE A 258 2.95 2.13 18.54
C PHE A 258 2.24 0.97 19.24
N ILE A 259 2.96 -0.11 19.58
CA ILE A 259 2.36 -1.25 20.27
C ILE A 259 1.91 -0.84 21.68
N GLU A 260 2.74 -0.12 22.42
CA GLU A 260 2.42 0.35 23.79
C GLU A 260 1.18 1.24 23.77
N GLU A 261 1.13 2.23 22.89
CA GLU A 261 -0.03 3.12 22.77
C GLU A 261 -1.29 2.36 22.34
N ALA A 262 -1.15 1.45 21.35
CA ALA A 262 -2.27 0.65 20.88
C ALA A 262 -2.80 -0.31 21.95
N ARG A 263 -1.92 -0.96 22.72
CA ARG A 263 -2.33 -1.86 23.81
C ARG A 263 -3.03 -1.11 24.95
N ALA A 264 -2.62 0.13 25.24
CA ALA A 264 -3.33 0.98 26.21
C ALA A 264 -4.79 1.26 25.81
N LEU A 265 -5.08 1.19 24.50
CA LEU A 265 -6.42 1.32 23.94
C LEU A 265 -7.14 -0.03 23.73
N GLY A 266 -6.58 -1.15 24.22
CA GLY A 266 -7.13 -2.49 24.03
C GLY A 266 -7.10 -2.99 22.59
N CYS A 267 -6.11 -2.57 21.82
CA CYS A 267 -5.94 -2.90 20.40
C CYS A 267 -5.44 -4.33 20.18
N GLY A 268 -5.89 -4.96 19.10
CA GLY A 268 -5.23 -6.11 18.50
C GLY A 268 -4.06 -5.68 17.60
N VAL A 269 -2.94 -6.41 17.68
CA VAL A 269 -1.72 -6.12 16.91
C VAL A 269 -1.33 -7.33 16.08
N VAL A 270 -1.20 -7.17 14.76
CA VAL A 270 -0.80 -8.24 13.83
C VAL A 270 0.39 -7.78 12.99
N ILE A 271 1.34 -8.68 12.77
CA ILE A 271 2.45 -8.44 11.82
C ILE A 271 2.01 -8.87 10.42
N PRO A 272 1.83 -7.93 9.46
CA PRO A 272 1.53 -8.28 8.08
C PRO A 272 2.78 -8.76 7.34
N HIS A 273 2.62 -9.58 6.32
CA HIS A 273 3.64 -10.02 5.35
C HIS A 273 5.10 -10.00 5.87
N PRO A 274 5.42 -10.74 6.96
CA PRO A 274 6.73 -10.68 7.65
C PRO A 274 7.92 -11.01 6.72
N GLU A 275 7.68 -11.65 5.58
CA GLU A 275 8.72 -11.93 4.57
C GLU A 275 9.29 -10.67 3.89
N GLN A 276 8.65 -9.52 4.02
CA GLN A 276 9.20 -8.26 3.53
C GLN A 276 10.27 -7.69 4.50
N PHE A 277 10.29 -8.18 5.74
CA PHE A 277 11.24 -7.76 6.78
C PHE A 277 11.55 -8.91 7.76
N TRP A 278 12.11 -10.01 7.24
CA TRP A 278 12.39 -11.27 7.94
C TRP A 278 12.90 -11.14 9.39
N PRO A 279 13.79 -10.20 9.75
CA PRO A 279 14.26 -10.08 11.13
C PRO A 279 13.15 -9.85 12.15
N ILE A 280 11.95 -9.41 11.74
CA ILE A 280 10.82 -9.22 12.65
C ILE A 280 10.37 -10.52 13.33
N LEU A 281 10.63 -11.68 12.71
CA LEU A 281 10.35 -12.97 13.31
C LEU A 281 11.19 -13.24 14.57
N LEU A 282 12.34 -12.55 14.71
CA LEU A 282 13.22 -12.65 15.89
C LEU A 282 12.84 -11.62 16.97
N ALA A 283 12.05 -10.61 16.61
CA ALA A 283 11.57 -9.63 17.58
C ALA A 283 10.51 -10.25 18.50
N GLU A 284 10.63 -9.97 19.78
CA GLU A 284 9.66 -10.39 20.81
C GLU A 284 8.65 -9.26 21.06
N TYR A 285 7.99 -8.80 19.99
CA TYR A 285 6.92 -7.82 20.13
C TYR A 285 5.66 -8.44 20.71
N ASP A 286 4.94 -7.67 21.53
CA ASP A 286 3.62 -8.07 22.04
C ASP A 286 2.59 -7.98 20.89
N VAL A 287 2.42 -9.08 20.18
CA VAL A 287 1.50 -9.18 19.03
C VAL A 287 0.53 -10.33 19.20
N ASP A 288 -0.64 -10.20 18.59
CA ASP A 288 -1.66 -11.24 18.59
C ASP A 288 -1.38 -12.35 17.57
N GLY A 289 -0.60 -12.07 16.53
CA GLY A 289 -0.22 -13.05 15.54
C GLY A 289 0.52 -12.49 14.35
N TYR A 290 0.78 -13.35 13.39
CA TYR A 290 1.43 -13.01 12.12
C TYR A 290 0.55 -13.41 10.95
N GLU A 291 0.61 -12.60 9.91
CA GLU A 291 0.11 -12.99 8.60
C GLU A 291 1.06 -14.03 8.00
N VAL A 292 0.55 -15.23 7.79
CA VAL A 292 1.33 -16.36 7.27
C VAL A 292 1.14 -16.58 5.78
N TRP A 293 0.07 -16.01 5.22
CA TRP A 293 -0.24 -16.06 3.81
C TRP A 293 -0.62 -14.68 3.28
N ASN A 294 -0.09 -14.37 2.10
CA ASN A 294 -0.45 -13.20 1.32
C ASN A 294 -0.33 -13.57 -0.17
N PRO A 295 -1.12 -13.03 -1.08
CA PRO A 295 -1.03 -13.33 -2.52
C PRO A 295 0.35 -13.15 -3.14
N GLN A 296 1.21 -12.33 -2.53
CA GLN A 296 2.57 -12.06 -3.01
C GLN A 296 3.62 -13.02 -2.43
N SER A 297 3.32 -13.75 -1.36
CA SER A 297 4.28 -14.53 -0.58
C SER A 297 3.85 -15.96 -0.25
N GLN A 298 2.93 -16.52 -1.02
CA GLN A 298 2.34 -17.87 -0.81
C GLN A 298 3.37 -18.96 -0.52
N ARG A 299 4.53 -18.91 -1.15
CA ARG A 299 5.61 -19.89 -0.97
C ARG A 299 6.17 -20.00 0.45
N TYR A 300 5.90 -19.02 1.31
CA TYR A 300 6.41 -19.00 2.68
C TYR A 300 5.38 -19.43 3.72
N THR A 301 4.15 -19.72 3.32
CA THR A 301 3.02 -19.99 4.21
C THR A 301 3.31 -21.13 5.19
N GLU A 302 3.74 -22.29 4.72
CA GLU A 302 4.06 -23.43 5.60
C GLU A 302 5.19 -23.11 6.58
N PHE A 303 6.22 -22.41 6.13
CA PHE A 303 7.32 -21.97 6.98
C PHE A 303 6.83 -21.07 8.10
N LEU A 304 6.01 -20.06 7.78
CA LEU A 304 5.49 -19.10 8.75
C LEU A 304 4.55 -19.75 9.77
N ILE A 305 3.69 -20.69 9.35
CA ILE A 305 2.86 -21.48 10.27
C ILE A 305 3.74 -22.26 11.24
N ASN A 306 4.79 -22.93 10.76
CA ASN A 306 5.72 -23.66 11.62
C ASN A 306 6.44 -22.75 12.61
N VAL A 307 6.89 -21.54 12.19
CA VAL A 307 7.50 -20.55 13.09
C VAL A 307 6.55 -20.14 14.20
N LEU A 308 5.28 -19.86 13.85
CA LEU A 308 4.25 -19.51 14.84
C LEU A 308 3.96 -20.67 15.82
N HIS A 309 3.82 -21.88 15.29
CA HIS A 309 3.62 -23.06 16.09
C HIS A 309 4.75 -23.27 17.11
N GLU A 310 6.02 -23.16 16.68
CA GLU A 310 7.17 -23.28 17.56
C GLU A 310 7.25 -22.15 18.60
N LYS A 311 6.90 -20.91 18.24
CA LYS A 311 6.78 -19.81 19.20
C LYS A 311 5.70 -20.10 20.25
N ASN A 312 4.54 -20.60 19.82
CA ASN A 312 3.44 -20.95 20.74
C ASN A 312 3.78 -22.13 21.66
N ARG A 313 4.56 -23.11 21.21
CA ARG A 313 5.05 -24.22 22.03
C ARG A 313 5.97 -23.79 23.18
N ARG A 314 6.67 -22.67 23.01
CA ARG A 314 7.59 -22.12 24.04
C ARG A 314 6.88 -21.27 25.08
N LYS A 315 5.62 -20.90 24.84
CA LYS A 315 4.83 -20.11 25.77
C LYS A 315 4.38 -20.95 26.96
N SER A 316 4.36 -20.34 28.13
CA SER A 316 3.88 -20.92 29.36
C SER A 316 2.36 -21.06 29.37
N ALA A 317 1.82 -21.93 30.22
CA ALA A 317 0.40 -22.01 30.44
C ALA A 317 -0.15 -20.67 30.98
N GLY A 318 -1.12 -20.09 30.25
CA GLY A 318 -1.69 -18.78 30.56
C GLY A 318 -1.14 -17.61 29.74
N GLU A 319 -0.03 -17.78 29.02
CA GLU A 319 0.40 -16.76 28.05
C GLU A 319 -0.48 -16.82 26.79
N ARG A 320 -0.83 -15.63 26.28
CA ARG A 320 -1.64 -15.48 25.07
C ARG A 320 -0.92 -16.11 23.89
N ARG A 321 -1.53 -17.12 23.26
CA ARG A 321 -1.01 -17.73 22.03
C ARG A 321 -1.14 -16.77 20.86
N MET A 322 -0.17 -16.79 19.96
CA MET A 322 -0.24 -16.05 18.70
C MET A 322 -1.16 -16.77 17.72
N LEU A 323 -1.98 -16.01 17.02
CA LEU A 323 -2.90 -16.49 16.00
C LEU A 323 -2.26 -16.49 14.62
N VAL A 324 -2.76 -17.35 13.74
CA VAL A 324 -2.45 -17.34 12.31
C VAL A 324 -3.41 -16.41 11.60
N PHE A 325 -2.88 -15.45 10.84
CA PHE A 325 -3.67 -14.61 9.95
C PHE A 325 -3.32 -14.87 8.49
N MET A 326 -4.28 -14.62 7.61
CA MET A 326 -4.05 -14.59 6.18
C MET A 326 -4.52 -13.25 5.66
N GLY A 327 -3.65 -12.53 4.92
CA GLY A 327 -3.94 -11.23 4.37
C GLY A 327 -4.27 -11.32 2.88
N ASP A 328 -5.35 -10.70 2.46
CA ASP A 328 -5.65 -10.58 1.03
C ASP A 328 -4.97 -9.36 0.40
N ASP A 329 -4.60 -8.35 1.21
CA ASP A 329 -3.91 -7.12 0.78
C ASP A 329 -4.62 -6.51 -0.44
N THR A 330 -5.95 -6.45 -0.36
CA THR A 330 -6.81 -5.95 -1.43
C THR A 330 -6.86 -4.43 -1.40
N HIS A 331 -6.52 -3.79 -2.51
CA HIS A 331 -6.64 -2.35 -2.70
C HIS A 331 -7.89 -2.02 -3.51
N MET A 332 -8.87 -1.35 -2.89
CA MET A 332 -10.16 -1.08 -3.51
C MET A 332 -10.11 -0.06 -4.65
N GLY A 333 -9.16 0.87 -4.60
CA GLY A 333 -8.93 1.81 -5.72
C GLY A 333 -8.54 1.12 -7.03
N GLU A 334 -7.97 -0.10 -6.98
CA GLU A 334 -7.68 -0.87 -8.19
C GLU A 334 -8.95 -1.39 -8.87
N LYS A 335 -10.04 -1.58 -8.12
CA LYS A 335 -11.35 -2.01 -8.65
C LYS A 335 -12.06 -0.93 -9.48
N THR A 336 -11.61 0.31 -9.40
CA THR A 336 -12.14 1.40 -10.21
C THR A 336 -11.66 1.36 -11.66
N LEU A 337 -10.53 0.68 -11.92
CA LEU A 337 -9.88 0.65 -13.22
C LEU A 337 -10.54 -0.33 -14.19
N PRO A 338 -10.60 -0.03 -15.50
CA PRO A 338 -11.01 -0.98 -16.52
C PRO A 338 -10.07 -2.20 -16.56
N THR A 339 -10.63 -3.38 -16.79
CA THR A 339 -9.91 -4.68 -16.80
C THR A 339 -8.76 -4.74 -17.82
N ALA A 340 -8.85 -3.97 -18.92
CA ALA A 340 -7.88 -3.96 -19.99
C ALA A 340 -6.54 -3.24 -19.67
N GLY A 341 -6.47 -2.45 -18.60
CA GLY A 341 -5.29 -1.64 -18.26
C GLY A 341 -4.62 -2.00 -16.92
N GLY A 342 -5.15 -2.96 -16.16
CA GLY A 342 -4.69 -3.31 -14.82
C GLY A 342 -3.95 -4.64 -14.76
N ASN A 343 -3.13 -4.82 -13.69
CA ASN A 343 -2.56 -6.12 -13.36
C ASN A 343 -3.70 -7.09 -13.02
N SER A 344 -3.94 -8.08 -13.89
CA SER A 344 -5.07 -9.03 -13.77
C SER A 344 -5.09 -9.80 -12.43
N SER A 345 -3.91 -10.06 -11.83
CA SER A 345 -3.79 -10.74 -10.55
C SER A 345 -4.35 -9.91 -9.40
N LYS A 346 -4.11 -8.60 -9.38
CA LYS A 346 -4.62 -7.69 -8.34
C LYS A 346 -6.12 -7.44 -8.47
N LEU A 347 -6.63 -7.35 -9.69
CA LEU A 347 -8.06 -7.20 -9.95
C LEU A 347 -8.89 -8.40 -9.47
N ARG A 348 -8.28 -9.58 -9.36
CA ARG A 348 -8.93 -10.81 -8.88
C ARG A 348 -8.88 -11.02 -7.37
N ARG A 349 -8.12 -10.20 -6.64
CA ARG A 349 -8.16 -10.24 -5.17
C ARG A 349 -9.52 -9.78 -4.69
N GLU A 350 -10.08 -10.43 -3.71
CA GLU A 350 -11.31 -10.01 -3.03
C GLU A 350 -11.02 -9.91 -1.54
N ILE A 351 -11.69 -8.99 -0.86
CA ILE A 351 -11.60 -8.84 0.59
C ILE A 351 -12.03 -10.16 1.24
N GLY A 352 -11.16 -10.79 2.03
CA GLY A 352 -11.41 -12.08 2.69
C GLY A 352 -11.23 -13.31 1.80
N LEU A 353 -10.81 -13.16 0.53
CA LEU A 353 -10.49 -14.30 -0.33
C LEU A 353 -9.07 -14.80 -0.05
N GLN A 354 -8.98 -15.84 0.73
CA GLN A 354 -7.75 -16.42 1.25
C GLN A 354 -7.74 -17.92 1.03
N PRO A 355 -7.42 -18.40 -0.19
CA PRO A 355 -7.55 -19.80 -0.56
C PRO A 355 -6.65 -20.75 0.25
N ALA A 356 -5.64 -20.23 0.95
CA ALA A 356 -4.78 -21.07 1.79
C ALA A 356 -5.50 -21.69 2.99
N TRP A 357 -6.64 -21.14 3.45
CA TRP A 357 -7.45 -21.79 4.48
C TRP A 357 -8.02 -23.14 4.03
N ASP A 358 -8.29 -23.26 2.75
CA ASP A 358 -8.97 -24.41 2.13
C ASP A 358 -7.98 -25.32 1.36
N ASP A 359 -6.68 -24.97 1.36
CA ASP A 359 -5.60 -25.78 0.77
C ASP A 359 -5.27 -27.00 1.66
N LEU A 360 -5.29 -28.19 1.08
CA LEU A 360 -5.08 -29.44 1.82
C LEU A 360 -3.67 -29.57 2.43
N SER A 361 -2.65 -29.01 1.82
CA SER A 361 -1.27 -29.05 2.34
C SER A 361 -1.12 -28.09 3.52
N ILE A 362 -1.65 -26.89 3.40
CA ILE A 362 -1.69 -25.87 4.44
C ILE A 362 -2.59 -26.34 5.59
N GLY A 363 -3.76 -26.91 5.30
CA GLY A 363 -4.72 -27.44 6.27
C GLY A 363 -4.11 -28.43 7.26
N LYS A 364 -3.22 -29.32 6.81
CA LYS A 364 -2.48 -30.23 7.72
C LYS A 364 -1.61 -29.45 8.72
N LYS A 365 -0.98 -28.37 8.32
CA LYS A 365 -0.16 -27.53 9.21
C LYS A 365 -1.02 -26.74 10.18
N LEU A 366 -2.15 -26.23 9.71
CA LEU A 366 -3.12 -25.52 10.54
C LEU A 366 -3.71 -26.42 11.62
N ILE A 367 -4.06 -27.67 11.30
CA ILE A 367 -4.52 -28.66 12.29
C ILE A 367 -3.45 -28.92 13.36
N VAL A 368 -2.17 -29.08 12.97
CA VAL A 368 -1.07 -29.24 13.92
C VAL A 368 -0.87 -28.02 14.80
N ALA A 369 -1.11 -26.83 14.24
CA ALA A 369 -1.04 -25.56 14.98
C ALA A 369 -2.29 -25.29 15.82
N ASP A 370 -3.33 -26.14 15.73
CA ASP A 370 -4.62 -25.98 16.39
C ASP A 370 -5.33 -24.68 15.98
N MET A 371 -5.37 -24.41 14.67
CA MET A 371 -5.92 -23.20 14.05
C MET A 371 -6.82 -23.53 12.88
N ASP A 372 -7.93 -22.83 12.78
CA ASP A 372 -8.81 -22.74 11.62
C ASP A 372 -9.39 -21.32 11.51
N ARG A 373 -10.06 -21.03 10.39
CA ARG A 373 -10.60 -19.69 10.11
C ARG A 373 -11.62 -19.24 11.17
N VAL A 374 -12.55 -20.11 11.55
CA VAL A 374 -13.63 -19.78 12.50
C VAL A 374 -13.06 -19.51 13.87
N ARG A 375 -12.18 -20.37 14.35
CA ARG A 375 -11.51 -20.20 15.64
C ARG A 375 -10.71 -18.91 15.71
N VAL A 376 -10.00 -18.55 14.64
CA VAL A 376 -9.25 -17.27 14.62
C VAL A 376 -10.20 -16.08 14.67
N ILE A 377 -11.34 -16.13 13.96
CA ILE A 377 -12.36 -15.08 14.03
C ILE A 377 -12.87 -14.93 15.47
N GLU A 378 -13.30 -16.02 16.09
CA GLU A 378 -13.89 -16.02 17.44
C GLU A 378 -12.87 -15.54 18.48
N GLU A 379 -11.67 -16.13 18.49
CA GLU A 379 -10.65 -15.79 19.48
C GLU A 379 -10.14 -14.35 19.29
N TYR A 380 -9.95 -13.90 18.05
CA TYR A 380 -9.48 -12.55 17.82
C TYR A 380 -10.55 -11.49 18.11
N ALA A 381 -11.80 -11.73 17.76
CA ALA A 381 -12.92 -10.88 18.14
C ALA A 381 -13.02 -10.75 19.66
N ALA A 382 -12.93 -11.89 20.40
CA ALA A 382 -12.95 -11.88 21.85
C ALA A 382 -11.79 -11.06 22.46
N ARG A 383 -10.61 -11.07 21.85
CA ARG A 383 -9.48 -10.23 22.28
C ARG A 383 -9.71 -8.74 22.04
N LEU A 384 -10.43 -8.39 20.98
CA LEU A 384 -10.79 -7.01 20.68
C LEU A 384 -11.92 -6.51 21.58
N ASP A 385 -12.76 -7.40 22.09
CA ASP A 385 -13.90 -7.08 22.99
C ASP A 385 -13.49 -6.95 24.47
N GLY A 386 -12.44 -7.65 24.90
CA GLY A 386 -11.92 -7.68 26.27
C GLY A 386 -10.91 -6.62 26.55
#